data_01ef37ecb509f811aef583d9cfdc110d
#
_entry.id   01ef37ecb509f811aef583d9cfdc110d
#
_cell.length_a   1.000
_cell.length_b   1.000
_cell.length_c   1.000
_cell.angle_alpha   90.00
_cell.angle_beta   90.00
_cell.angle_gamma   90.00
#
_symmetry.space_group_name_H-M   'P 1'
#
loop_
_entity.id
_entity.type
_entity.pdbx_description
1 polymer ?
#
loop_
_entity_poly.entity_id
_entity_poly.type
_entity_poly.pdbx_seq_one_letter_code
_entity_poly.pdbx_strand_id
1 'polypeptide(L)'
;MLHNSEKDFIKRHIGLSKKDEKTMLSDLGYKSLNELIEDTVPSKILFKDLLSIGDPNSEYEGLRKLRSISKKNQIYSNFIGMGYYGTYTPNVIVRNILENPGWYTSYTPYQPEVAQGRLEMLLNFQQMIIDFTGMDIANASLLDEGTAAAEAMGLSHRLDKKDNKIVFISNDCHPQTIEVVKTRSEPLGLKVVIGNDEDLSNISEDIICGILQYPCLLYTSDAADEDLR
;
A
#
# COMPACT_ATOMS: atom_id res chain seq x y z
N MET A 1 -12.18 -7.39 -41.69
CA MET A 1 -13.19 -7.84 -40.71
C MET A 1 -12.84 -7.14 -39.41
N LEU A 2 -13.64 -6.16 -39.01
CA LEU A 2 -13.52 -5.55 -37.71
C LEU A 2 -13.94 -6.60 -36.67
N HIS A 3 -12.99 -7.09 -35.89
CA HIS A 3 -13.28 -7.99 -34.79
C HIS A 3 -14.29 -7.29 -33.87
N ASN A 4 -15.33 -7.98 -33.50
CA ASN A 4 -16.34 -7.52 -32.54
C ASN A 4 -15.70 -7.57 -31.16
N SER A 5 -14.87 -6.55 -30.86
CA SER A 5 -13.97 -6.46 -29.73
C SER A 5 -14.68 -6.50 -28.37
N GLU A 6 -15.95 -6.13 -28.33
CA GLU A 6 -16.77 -6.15 -27.11
C GLU A 6 -16.95 -7.55 -26.52
N LYS A 7 -17.02 -8.58 -27.37
CA LYS A 7 -17.22 -9.97 -26.91
C LYS A 7 -15.91 -10.71 -26.61
N ASP A 8 -14.77 -10.16 -27.02
CA ASP A 8 -13.47 -10.82 -26.89
C ASP A 8 -12.97 -10.83 -25.46
N PHE A 9 -13.14 -9.71 -24.74
CA PHE A 9 -12.78 -9.61 -23.33
C PHE A 9 -13.62 -10.59 -22.48
N ILE A 10 -14.94 -10.59 -22.66
CA ILE A 10 -15.86 -11.47 -21.94
C ILE A 10 -15.47 -12.94 -22.12
N LYS A 11 -15.21 -13.38 -23.35
CA LYS A 11 -14.81 -14.76 -23.63
C LYS A 11 -13.50 -15.19 -22.99
N ARG A 12 -12.59 -14.26 -22.78
CA ARG A 12 -11.27 -14.54 -22.15
C ARG A 12 -11.31 -14.50 -20.62
N HIS A 13 -12.24 -13.76 -20.04
CA HIS A 13 -12.24 -13.44 -18.61
C HIS A 13 -13.45 -14.01 -17.85
N ILE A 14 -14.56 -14.31 -18.51
CA ILE A 14 -15.75 -14.91 -17.90
C ILE A 14 -15.82 -16.37 -18.30
N GLY A 15 -15.67 -17.27 -17.32
CA GLY A 15 -15.44 -18.68 -17.57
C GLY A 15 -16.64 -19.48 -18.04
N LEU A 16 -17.88 -19.13 -17.67
CA LEU A 16 -19.07 -19.92 -17.95
C LEU A 16 -19.68 -19.60 -19.31
N SER A 17 -19.95 -20.63 -20.12
CA SER A 17 -20.82 -20.50 -21.27
C SER A 17 -22.31 -20.49 -20.82
N LYS A 18 -23.19 -19.95 -21.63
CA LYS A 18 -24.64 -20.00 -21.38
C LYS A 18 -25.22 -21.43 -21.26
N LYS A 19 -24.55 -22.40 -21.89
CA LYS A 19 -24.88 -23.81 -21.76
C LYS A 19 -24.48 -24.33 -20.37
N ASP A 20 -23.28 -24.01 -19.90
CA ASP A 20 -22.80 -24.45 -18.60
C ASP A 20 -23.62 -23.82 -17.48
N GLU A 21 -23.89 -22.50 -17.56
CA GLU A 21 -24.77 -21.78 -16.63
C GLU A 21 -26.13 -22.49 -16.49
N LYS A 22 -26.76 -22.83 -17.63
CA LYS A 22 -28.04 -23.52 -17.64
C LYS A 22 -27.98 -24.93 -17.03
N THR A 23 -26.91 -25.66 -17.29
CA THR A 23 -26.71 -27.00 -16.73
C THR A 23 -26.55 -26.90 -15.22
N MET A 24 -25.69 -26.01 -14.72
CA MET A 24 -25.44 -25.80 -13.29
C MET A 24 -26.72 -25.37 -12.55
N LEU A 25 -27.48 -24.43 -13.13
CA LEU A 25 -28.76 -24.01 -12.55
C LEU A 25 -29.75 -25.15 -12.46
N SER A 26 -29.84 -25.98 -13.51
CA SER A 26 -30.69 -27.17 -13.53
C SER A 26 -30.30 -28.17 -12.43
N ASP A 27 -28.99 -28.43 -12.27
CA ASP A 27 -28.47 -29.33 -11.24
C ASP A 27 -28.76 -28.84 -9.80
N LEU A 28 -28.80 -27.52 -9.63
CA LEU A 28 -29.17 -26.87 -8.36
C LEU A 28 -30.68 -26.73 -8.17
N GLY A 29 -31.50 -27.05 -9.17
CA GLY A 29 -32.96 -26.96 -9.11
C GLY A 29 -33.54 -25.58 -9.41
N TYR A 30 -32.74 -24.65 -9.96
CA TYR A 30 -33.19 -23.30 -10.32
C TYR A 30 -33.43 -23.16 -11.82
N LYS A 31 -34.41 -22.31 -12.18
CA LYS A 31 -34.76 -22.02 -13.57
C LYS A 31 -33.92 -20.88 -14.15
N SER A 32 -33.41 -19.98 -13.30
CA SER A 32 -32.65 -18.81 -13.72
C SER A 32 -31.67 -18.38 -12.63
N LEU A 33 -30.65 -17.61 -13.05
CA LEU A 33 -29.70 -17.01 -12.12
C LEU A 33 -30.37 -16.03 -11.14
N ASN A 34 -31.40 -15.30 -11.62
CA ASN A 34 -32.14 -14.39 -10.75
C ASN A 34 -32.89 -15.14 -9.62
N GLU A 35 -33.51 -16.27 -9.95
CA GLU A 35 -34.16 -17.11 -8.93
C GLU A 35 -33.15 -17.60 -7.88
N LEU A 36 -31.97 -18.05 -8.29
CA LEU A 36 -30.89 -18.42 -7.39
C LEU A 36 -30.45 -17.23 -6.52
N ILE A 37 -30.28 -16.05 -7.10
CA ILE A 37 -29.86 -14.83 -6.38
C ILE A 37 -30.92 -14.44 -5.35
N GLU A 38 -32.20 -14.44 -5.73
CA GLU A 38 -33.30 -14.07 -4.84
C GLU A 38 -33.46 -15.03 -3.66
N ASP A 39 -33.15 -16.30 -3.87
CA ASP A 39 -33.21 -17.32 -2.80
C ASP A 39 -31.99 -17.28 -1.88
N THR A 40 -30.82 -16.93 -2.40
CA THR A 40 -29.56 -16.97 -1.63
C THR A 40 -29.19 -15.63 -0.96
N VAL A 41 -29.57 -14.49 -1.56
CA VAL A 41 -29.21 -13.16 -1.05
C VAL A 41 -30.34 -12.58 -0.22
N PRO A 42 -30.11 -12.22 1.04
CA PRO A 42 -31.13 -11.60 1.88
C PRO A 42 -31.71 -10.33 1.19
N SER A 43 -33.04 -10.23 1.13
CA SER A 43 -33.75 -9.14 0.45
C SER A 43 -33.35 -7.74 0.91
N LYS A 44 -32.85 -7.60 2.15
CA LYS A 44 -32.40 -6.32 2.72
C LYS A 44 -31.10 -5.79 2.10
N ILE A 45 -30.29 -6.66 1.51
CA ILE A 45 -29.00 -6.31 0.90
C ILE A 45 -29.00 -6.55 -0.60
N LEU A 46 -30.07 -7.12 -1.15
CA LEU A 46 -30.20 -7.36 -2.56
C LEU A 46 -30.41 -6.05 -3.32
N PHE A 47 -29.41 -5.65 -4.11
CA PHE A 47 -29.51 -4.50 -5.01
C PHE A 47 -30.23 -4.96 -6.30
N LYS A 48 -31.38 -4.37 -6.57
CA LYS A 48 -32.26 -4.79 -7.68
C LYS A 48 -31.99 -4.05 -8.99
N ASP A 49 -31.36 -2.88 -8.91
CA ASP A 49 -31.08 -2.07 -10.08
C ASP A 49 -29.76 -2.47 -10.74
N LEU A 50 -29.65 -2.28 -12.04
CA LEU A 50 -28.38 -2.41 -12.73
C LEU A 50 -27.44 -1.27 -12.30
N LEU A 51 -26.16 -1.56 -12.17
CA LEU A 51 -25.16 -0.54 -11.91
C LEU A 51 -25.18 0.52 -13.01
N SER A 52 -25.23 1.80 -12.63
CA SER A 52 -25.16 2.91 -13.58
C SER A 52 -23.69 3.16 -14.00
N ILE A 53 -23.16 2.20 -14.77
CA ILE A 53 -21.84 2.29 -15.40
C ILE A 53 -22.04 2.46 -16.90
N GLY A 54 -21.13 3.21 -17.54
CA GLY A 54 -21.21 3.42 -18.99
C GLY A 54 -21.06 2.14 -19.80
N ASP A 55 -21.24 2.26 -21.10
CA ASP A 55 -21.08 1.15 -22.04
C ASP A 55 -19.64 0.58 -22.00
N PRO A 56 -19.49 -0.71 -22.28
CA PRO A 56 -18.18 -1.36 -22.32
C PRO A 56 -17.31 -0.76 -23.43
N ASN A 57 -16.03 -0.58 -23.15
CA ASN A 57 -15.04 -0.18 -24.14
C ASN A 57 -14.20 -1.41 -24.55
N SER A 58 -13.77 -1.42 -25.81
CA SER A 58 -12.73 -2.34 -26.24
C SER A 58 -11.38 -1.96 -25.61
N GLU A 59 -10.43 -2.90 -25.56
CA GLU A 59 -9.05 -2.63 -25.09
C GLU A 59 -8.42 -1.45 -25.85
N TYR A 60 -8.63 -1.38 -27.17
CA TYR A 60 -8.13 -0.28 -28.00
C TYR A 60 -8.74 1.08 -27.59
N GLU A 61 -10.05 1.12 -27.40
CA GLU A 61 -10.76 2.34 -26.98
C GLU A 61 -10.35 2.76 -25.57
N GLY A 62 -10.21 1.82 -24.65
CA GLY A 62 -9.70 2.07 -23.31
C GLY A 62 -8.31 2.69 -23.33
N LEU A 63 -7.38 2.11 -24.07
CA LEU A 63 -6.02 2.64 -24.23
C LEU A 63 -6.02 4.03 -24.92
N ARG A 64 -6.85 4.22 -25.93
CA ARG A 64 -6.99 5.51 -26.59
C ARG A 64 -7.50 6.60 -25.64
N LYS A 65 -8.48 6.25 -24.81
CA LYS A 65 -9.05 7.14 -23.80
C LYS A 65 -8.00 7.52 -22.75
N LEU A 66 -7.25 6.54 -22.22
CA LEU A 66 -6.16 6.78 -21.27
C LEU A 66 -5.07 7.67 -21.87
N ARG A 67 -4.64 7.42 -23.11
CA ARG A 67 -3.70 8.29 -23.80
C ARG A 67 -4.23 9.71 -24.01
N SER A 68 -5.52 9.86 -24.28
CA SER A 68 -6.15 11.18 -24.39
C SER A 68 -6.16 11.94 -23.07
N ILE A 69 -6.41 11.25 -21.97
CA ILE A 69 -6.36 11.82 -20.61
C ILE A 69 -4.91 12.19 -20.26
N SER A 70 -3.96 11.29 -20.49
CA SER A 70 -2.54 11.49 -20.23
C SER A 70 -1.97 12.74 -20.93
N LYS A 71 -2.39 13.00 -22.17
CA LYS A 71 -1.97 14.18 -22.94
C LYS A 71 -2.45 15.53 -22.36
N LYS A 72 -3.39 15.52 -21.43
CA LYS A 72 -3.86 16.73 -20.74
C LYS A 72 -2.93 17.13 -19.60
N ASN A 73 -2.07 16.23 -19.13
CA ASN A 73 -1.09 16.53 -18.11
C ASN A 73 0.00 17.44 -18.70
N GLN A 74 0.37 18.43 -17.91
CA GLN A 74 1.49 19.32 -18.22
C GLN A 74 2.61 19.02 -17.23
N ILE A 75 3.81 18.83 -17.76
CA ILE A 75 4.99 18.54 -16.94
C ILE A 75 5.66 19.86 -16.58
N TYR A 76 5.67 20.16 -15.29
CA TYR A 76 6.36 21.31 -14.71
C TYR A 76 7.48 20.85 -13.79
N SER A 77 8.45 21.73 -13.56
CA SER A 77 9.38 21.55 -12.43
C SER A 77 8.60 21.64 -11.13
N ASN A 78 8.69 20.62 -10.30
CA ASN A 78 7.94 20.56 -9.06
C ASN A 78 8.81 21.06 -7.91
N PHE A 79 8.36 22.12 -7.24
CA PHE A 79 8.97 22.69 -6.02
C PHE A 79 8.05 22.56 -4.81
N ILE A 80 7.00 21.76 -4.91
CA ILE A 80 6.04 21.49 -3.83
C ILE A 80 6.37 20.15 -3.22
N GLY A 81 6.33 20.07 -1.91
CA GLY A 81 6.53 18.84 -1.16
C GLY A 81 7.54 19.03 -0.02
N MET A 82 7.55 18.06 0.87
CA MET A 82 8.42 17.99 2.04
C MET A 82 9.13 16.64 2.07
N GLY A 83 9.90 16.36 1.05
CA GLY A 83 10.49 15.04 0.78
C GLY A 83 9.87 14.40 -0.47
N TYR A 84 10.15 13.15 -0.75
CA TYR A 84 9.68 12.41 -1.93
C TYR A 84 10.09 13.06 -3.26
N TYR A 85 11.35 13.36 -3.38
CA TYR A 85 11.91 13.95 -4.62
C TYR A 85 11.88 12.95 -5.76
N GLY A 86 11.84 13.49 -6.99
CA GLY A 86 11.98 12.67 -8.20
C GLY A 86 13.29 11.87 -8.18
N THR A 87 13.20 10.59 -8.51
CA THR A 87 14.35 9.69 -8.57
C THR A 87 14.51 9.13 -9.97
N TYR A 88 15.74 8.74 -10.29
CA TYR A 88 16.05 8.05 -11.53
C TYR A 88 15.86 6.54 -11.34
N THR A 89 14.93 5.96 -12.10
CA THR A 89 14.77 4.51 -12.14
C THR A 89 15.64 3.94 -13.27
N PRO A 90 16.65 3.12 -12.98
CA PRO A 90 17.45 2.46 -14.01
C PRO A 90 16.58 1.61 -14.94
N ASN A 91 16.86 1.67 -16.26
CA ASN A 91 16.08 0.91 -17.24
C ASN A 91 16.07 -0.61 -16.99
N VAL A 92 17.13 -1.15 -16.41
CA VAL A 92 17.19 -2.57 -16.03
C VAL A 92 16.17 -2.90 -14.94
N ILE A 93 15.93 -2.00 -14.01
CA ILE A 93 14.89 -2.17 -12.96
C ILE A 93 13.51 -2.08 -13.59
N VAL A 94 13.26 -1.10 -14.46
CA VAL A 94 11.97 -0.97 -15.17
C VAL A 94 11.66 -2.28 -15.89
N ARG A 95 12.58 -2.76 -16.74
CA ARG A 95 12.37 -3.94 -17.56
C ARG A 95 12.28 -5.24 -16.76
N ASN A 96 13.22 -5.45 -15.83
CA ASN A 96 13.39 -6.75 -15.20
C ASN A 96 12.58 -6.93 -13.91
N ILE A 97 12.12 -5.84 -13.32
CA ILE A 97 11.34 -5.84 -12.08
C ILE A 97 9.94 -5.31 -12.31
N LEU A 98 9.80 -4.03 -12.72
CA LEU A 98 8.49 -3.38 -12.82
C LEU A 98 7.62 -3.95 -13.94
N GLU A 99 8.20 -4.36 -15.06
CA GLU A 99 7.49 -4.97 -16.19
C GLU A 99 7.40 -6.50 -16.10
N ASN A 100 8.07 -7.11 -15.13
CA ASN A 100 8.10 -8.56 -14.98
C ASN A 100 6.85 -9.07 -14.25
N PRO A 101 5.98 -9.87 -14.90
CA PRO A 101 4.76 -10.36 -14.27
C PRO A 101 5.02 -11.27 -13.06
N GLY A 102 6.16 -11.91 -12.97
CA GLY A 102 6.58 -12.68 -11.79
C GLY A 102 6.71 -11.81 -10.54
N TRP A 103 7.05 -10.52 -10.71
CA TRP A 103 7.14 -9.57 -9.61
C TRP A 103 5.81 -8.85 -9.34
N TYR A 104 5.17 -8.23 -10.33
CA TYR A 104 3.97 -7.43 -10.08
C TYR A 104 2.70 -8.26 -9.82
N THR A 105 2.66 -9.53 -10.20
CA THR A 105 1.56 -10.45 -9.86
C THR A 105 1.76 -11.17 -8.54
N SER A 106 2.88 -10.96 -7.87
CA SER A 106 3.19 -11.61 -6.59
C SER A 106 2.26 -11.11 -5.49
N TYR A 107 1.76 -12.05 -4.70
CA TYR A 107 0.92 -11.76 -3.55
C TYR A 107 1.73 -11.72 -2.24
N THR A 108 1.14 -11.15 -1.19
CA THR A 108 1.74 -11.20 0.15
C THR A 108 2.01 -12.66 0.54
N PRO A 109 3.21 -12.99 1.07
CA PRO A 109 3.62 -14.38 1.32
C PRO A 109 2.97 -14.96 2.58
N TYR A 110 1.66 -15.09 2.60
CA TYR A 110 0.93 -15.72 3.72
C TYR A 110 1.22 -17.21 3.85
N GLN A 111 1.53 -17.88 2.74
CA GLN A 111 1.89 -19.29 2.70
C GLN A 111 3.40 -19.41 2.45
N PRO A 112 4.20 -19.69 3.50
CA PRO A 112 5.66 -19.74 3.36
C PRO A 112 6.12 -20.85 2.40
N GLU A 113 5.37 -21.93 2.28
CA GLU A 113 5.71 -23.08 1.43
C GLU A 113 5.84 -22.70 -0.05
N VAL A 114 4.99 -21.80 -0.53
CA VAL A 114 4.99 -21.35 -1.93
C VAL A 114 5.75 -20.04 -2.13
N ALA A 115 6.18 -19.38 -1.05
CA ALA A 115 6.80 -18.06 -1.07
C ALA A 115 8.26 -18.06 -0.56
N GLN A 116 8.95 -19.20 -0.53
CA GLN A 116 10.26 -19.35 0.11
C GLN A 116 11.30 -18.35 -0.43
N GLY A 117 11.43 -18.21 -1.74
CA GLY A 117 12.39 -17.28 -2.34
C GLY A 117 12.07 -15.81 -2.03
N ARG A 118 10.80 -15.46 -1.93
CA ARG A 118 10.38 -14.12 -1.52
C ARG A 118 10.71 -13.85 -0.04
N LEU A 119 10.47 -14.81 0.83
CA LEU A 119 10.81 -14.68 2.25
C LEU A 119 12.32 -14.56 2.45
N GLU A 120 13.12 -15.32 1.70
CA GLU A 120 14.58 -15.18 1.71
C GLU A 120 15.02 -13.78 1.27
N MET A 121 14.41 -13.24 0.22
CA MET A 121 14.67 -11.86 -0.24
C MET A 121 14.33 -10.83 0.83
N LEU A 122 13.21 -10.97 1.53
CA LEU A 122 12.82 -10.07 2.62
C LEU A 122 13.79 -10.14 3.80
N LEU A 123 14.26 -11.32 4.17
CA LEU A 123 15.28 -11.49 5.20
C LEU A 123 16.60 -10.84 4.79
N ASN A 124 17.04 -11.00 3.55
CA ASN A 124 18.24 -10.35 3.03
C ASN A 124 18.10 -8.82 3.06
N PHE A 125 16.94 -8.29 2.72
CA PHE A 125 16.66 -6.85 2.82
C PHE A 125 16.76 -6.37 4.27
N GLN A 126 16.15 -7.05 5.23
CA GLN A 126 16.23 -6.71 6.66
C GLN A 126 17.67 -6.70 7.14
N GLN A 127 18.45 -7.73 6.80
CA GLN A 127 19.85 -7.80 7.18
C GLN A 127 20.67 -6.66 6.58
N MET A 128 20.45 -6.33 5.32
CA MET A 128 21.13 -5.22 4.66
C MET A 128 20.84 -3.87 5.36
N ILE A 129 19.59 -3.63 5.76
CA ILE A 129 19.24 -2.40 6.48
C ILE A 129 19.90 -2.37 7.86
N ILE A 130 19.92 -3.49 8.58
CA ILE A 130 20.63 -3.61 9.87
C ILE A 130 22.12 -3.28 9.70
N ASP A 131 22.75 -3.86 8.69
CA ASP A 131 24.19 -3.65 8.43
C ASP A 131 24.51 -2.18 8.08
N PHE A 132 23.64 -1.50 7.33
CA PHE A 132 23.83 -0.09 6.96
C PHE A 132 23.55 0.88 8.10
N THR A 133 22.61 0.58 8.96
CA THR A 133 22.16 1.51 10.00
C THR A 133 22.75 1.24 11.38
N GLY A 134 23.23 0.03 11.61
CA GLY A 134 23.66 -0.42 12.95
C GLY A 134 22.51 -0.64 13.92
N MET A 135 21.26 -0.66 13.46
CA MET A 135 20.10 -0.96 14.28
C MET A 135 20.00 -2.45 14.59
N ASP A 136 19.42 -2.80 15.73
CA ASP A 136 19.30 -4.20 16.16
C ASP A 136 18.30 -4.99 15.32
N ILE A 137 17.25 -4.32 14.83
CA ILE A 137 16.14 -4.94 14.07
C ILE A 137 15.72 -4.03 12.93
N ALA A 138 15.38 -4.62 11.80
CA ALA A 138 14.69 -3.96 10.69
C ALA A 138 13.45 -4.75 10.29
N ASN A 139 12.43 -4.04 9.83
CA ASN A 139 11.25 -4.66 9.20
C ASN A 139 11.39 -4.70 7.67
N ALA A 140 10.46 -5.38 7.02
CA ALA A 140 10.34 -5.37 5.57
C ALA A 140 8.87 -5.57 5.17
N SER A 141 8.53 -5.10 3.96
CA SER A 141 7.24 -5.39 3.31
C SER A 141 6.00 -4.87 4.06
N LEU A 142 6.09 -3.68 4.63
CA LEU A 142 4.92 -2.93 5.09
C LEU A 142 4.39 -2.03 3.97
N LEU A 143 3.17 -1.49 4.13
CA LEU A 143 2.49 -0.70 3.11
C LEU A 143 3.30 0.54 2.70
N ASP A 144 3.72 1.32 3.70
CA ASP A 144 4.50 2.55 3.55
C ASP A 144 5.25 2.90 4.84
N GLU A 145 6.04 3.96 4.82
CA GLU A 145 6.85 4.38 5.98
C GLU A 145 6.00 4.85 7.16
N GLY A 146 4.93 5.60 6.91
CA GLY A 146 4.03 6.06 7.98
C GLY A 146 3.34 4.89 8.67
N THR A 147 2.88 3.89 7.92
CA THR A 147 2.30 2.66 8.46
C THR A 147 3.37 1.85 9.21
N ALA A 148 4.60 1.77 8.70
CA ALA A 148 5.69 1.08 9.37
C ALA A 148 5.97 1.68 10.76
N ALA A 149 6.02 3.02 10.87
CA ALA A 149 6.19 3.72 12.15
C ALA A 149 5.01 3.45 13.10
N ALA A 150 3.77 3.50 12.60
CA ALA A 150 2.58 3.21 13.40
C ALA A 150 2.51 1.74 13.86
N GLU A 151 2.94 0.79 13.04
CA GLU A 151 3.03 -0.62 13.44
C GLU A 151 4.13 -0.85 14.50
N ALA A 152 5.27 -0.15 14.39
CA ALA A 152 6.32 -0.18 15.41
C ALA A 152 5.81 0.37 16.75
N MET A 153 5.07 1.48 16.74
CA MET A 153 4.36 2.01 17.91
C MET A 153 3.40 0.97 18.50
N GLY A 154 2.55 0.38 17.67
CA GLY A 154 1.58 -0.63 18.09
C GLY A 154 2.26 -1.89 18.69
N LEU A 155 3.38 -2.30 18.12
CA LEU A 155 4.21 -3.39 18.66
C LEU A 155 4.75 -3.03 20.03
N SER A 156 5.36 -1.84 20.17
CA SER A 156 5.91 -1.36 21.43
C SER A 156 4.85 -1.27 22.52
N HIS A 157 3.65 -0.77 22.19
CA HIS A 157 2.52 -0.72 23.11
C HIS A 157 2.08 -2.12 23.59
N ARG A 158 2.04 -3.12 22.69
CA ARG A 158 1.69 -4.49 23.07
C ARG A 158 2.74 -5.18 23.95
N LEU A 159 4.01 -4.77 23.81
CA LEU A 159 5.11 -5.32 24.59
C LEU A 159 5.35 -4.57 25.91
N ASP A 160 4.81 -3.36 26.06
CA ASP A 160 4.96 -2.57 27.25
C ASP A 160 4.26 -3.22 28.46
N LYS A 161 5.06 -3.46 29.52
CA LYS A 161 4.58 -4.09 30.76
C LYS A 161 4.17 -3.09 31.83
N LYS A 162 4.48 -1.78 31.61
CA LYS A 162 4.29 -0.72 32.60
C LYS A 162 2.97 0.05 32.41
N ASP A 163 2.20 -0.26 31.35
CA ASP A 163 0.99 0.47 30.94
C ASP A 163 1.26 1.97 30.65
N ASN A 164 2.43 2.25 30.11
CA ASN A 164 2.80 3.59 29.67
C ASN A 164 1.85 4.07 28.54
N LYS A 165 1.71 5.38 28.40
CA LYS A 165 0.74 5.97 27.46
C LYS A 165 1.34 7.02 26.53
N ILE A 166 2.65 7.28 26.60
CA ILE A 166 3.30 8.33 25.83
C ILE A 166 4.09 7.74 24.67
N VAL A 167 3.85 8.29 23.50
CA VAL A 167 4.64 8.06 22.28
C VAL A 167 5.29 9.38 21.90
N PHE A 168 6.60 9.42 21.86
CA PHE A 168 7.35 10.57 21.38
C PHE A 168 7.56 10.48 19.87
N ILE A 169 7.42 11.59 19.16
CA ILE A 169 7.73 11.70 17.73
C ILE A 169 8.58 12.95 17.54
N SER A 170 9.73 12.80 16.89
CA SER A 170 10.54 13.95 16.48
C SER A 170 9.74 14.84 15.53
N ASN A 171 9.83 16.16 15.70
CA ASN A 171 9.24 17.15 14.82
C ASN A 171 9.87 17.15 13.41
N ASP A 172 11.05 16.53 13.26
CA ASP A 172 11.75 16.35 11.99
C ASP A 172 11.24 15.17 11.16
N CYS A 173 10.33 14.35 11.70
CA CYS A 173 9.66 13.31 10.94
C CYS A 173 8.76 13.91 9.85
N HIS A 174 8.58 13.18 8.76
CA HIS A 174 7.62 13.57 7.73
C HIS A 174 6.22 13.81 8.31
N PRO A 175 5.54 14.92 7.94
CA PRO A 175 4.21 15.23 8.45
C PRO A 175 3.20 14.10 8.25
N GLN A 176 3.28 13.38 7.12
CA GLN A 176 2.44 12.22 6.87
C GLN A 176 2.66 11.11 7.90
N THR A 177 3.91 10.82 8.25
CA THR A 177 4.26 9.83 9.29
C THR A 177 3.69 10.22 10.63
N ILE A 178 3.86 11.49 11.01
CA ILE A 178 3.30 12.04 12.26
C ILE A 178 1.77 11.85 12.31
N GLU A 179 1.07 12.22 11.24
CA GLU A 179 -0.40 12.13 11.20
C GLU A 179 -0.91 10.68 11.19
N VAL A 180 -0.21 9.77 10.54
CA VAL A 180 -0.56 8.34 10.57
C VAL A 180 -0.39 7.77 11.98
N VAL A 181 0.72 8.10 12.66
CA VAL A 181 0.95 7.64 14.04
C VAL A 181 -0.08 8.24 15.00
N LYS A 182 -0.42 9.52 14.89
CA LYS A 182 -1.50 10.14 15.67
C LYS A 182 -2.84 9.42 15.49
N THR A 183 -3.23 9.22 14.23
CA THR A 183 -4.48 8.54 13.89
C THR A 183 -4.57 7.13 14.47
N ARG A 184 -3.44 6.42 14.47
CA ARG A 184 -3.35 5.05 14.99
C ARG A 184 -3.21 4.99 16.51
N SER A 185 -2.72 6.05 17.15
CA SER A 185 -2.56 6.14 18.61
C SER A 185 -3.88 6.47 19.33
N GLU A 186 -4.74 7.29 18.70
CA GLU A 186 -5.99 7.76 19.29
C GLU A 186 -6.92 6.63 19.80
N PRO A 187 -7.28 5.62 18.99
CA PRO A 187 -8.14 4.54 19.46
C PRO A 187 -7.49 3.63 20.52
N LEU A 188 -6.16 3.69 20.66
CA LEU A 188 -5.42 2.98 21.71
C LEU A 188 -5.34 3.79 23.02
N GLY A 189 -5.84 5.02 23.04
CA GLY A 189 -5.76 5.91 24.19
C GLY A 189 -4.32 6.38 24.49
N LEU A 190 -3.44 6.38 23.47
CA LEU A 190 -2.04 6.80 23.61
C LEU A 190 -1.92 8.31 23.37
N LYS A 191 -1.08 8.96 24.17
CA LYS A 191 -0.76 10.38 24.03
C LYS A 191 0.48 10.55 23.16
N VAL A 192 0.34 11.22 22.03
CA VAL A 192 1.48 11.60 21.20
C VAL A 192 2.05 12.93 21.66
N VAL A 193 3.37 12.96 21.87
CA VAL A 193 4.15 14.16 22.17
C VAL A 193 5.10 14.39 21.02
N ILE A 194 5.05 15.58 20.42
CA ILE A 194 5.95 15.99 19.33
C ILE A 194 6.93 17.01 19.91
N GLY A 195 8.21 16.82 19.62
CA GLY A 195 9.26 17.68 20.12
C GLY A 195 10.57 17.52 19.38
N ASN A 196 11.59 18.25 19.82
CA ASN A 196 12.95 18.07 19.30
C ASN A 196 13.57 16.82 19.89
N ASP A 197 14.55 16.24 19.21
CA ASP A 197 15.23 15.02 19.65
C ASP A 197 15.90 15.19 21.04
N GLU A 198 16.35 16.40 21.34
CA GLU A 198 16.91 16.77 22.66
C GLU A 198 15.88 16.69 23.80
N ASP A 199 14.61 16.89 23.49
CA ASP A 199 13.52 16.84 24.47
C ASP A 199 13.25 15.42 24.95
N LEU A 200 13.65 14.41 24.19
CA LEU A 200 13.46 13.00 24.53
C LEU A 200 14.11 12.65 25.90
N SER A 201 15.25 13.23 26.18
CA SER A 201 15.94 13.03 27.45
C SER A 201 15.20 13.64 28.66
N ASN A 202 14.35 14.62 28.43
CA ASN A 202 13.60 15.35 29.46
C ASN A 202 12.20 14.78 29.69
N ILE A 203 11.72 13.92 28.78
CA ILE A 203 10.40 13.28 28.88
C ILE A 203 10.54 12.09 29.83
N SER A 204 9.71 12.05 30.84
CA SER A 204 9.76 11.11 31.94
C SER A 204 9.70 9.62 31.56
N GLU A 205 9.81 8.76 32.55
CA GLU A 205 9.83 7.28 32.47
C GLU A 205 8.58 6.62 31.85
N ASP A 206 7.58 7.41 31.40
CA ASP A 206 6.28 6.92 30.90
C ASP A 206 6.22 6.75 29.38
N ILE A 207 7.36 6.80 28.69
CA ILE A 207 7.44 6.64 27.25
C ILE A 207 7.38 5.16 26.86
N ILE A 208 6.49 4.84 25.89
CA ILE A 208 6.42 3.52 25.25
C ILE A 208 7.53 3.39 24.22
N CYS A 209 7.62 4.39 23.32
CA CYS A 209 8.63 4.45 22.25
C CYS A 209 8.88 5.88 21.79
N GLY A 210 10.06 6.10 21.21
CA GLY A 210 10.41 7.30 20.45
C GLY A 210 10.54 6.97 18.97
N ILE A 211 10.01 7.85 18.13
CA ILE A 211 10.11 7.75 16.66
C ILE A 211 10.98 8.91 16.19
N LEU A 212 12.10 8.57 15.57
CA LEU A 212 13.08 9.49 14.99
C LEU A 212 13.21 9.16 13.51
N GLN A 213 13.55 10.15 12.68
CA GLN A 213 13.76 9.94 11.25
C GLN A 213 15.11 10.51 10.83
N TYR A 214 15.89 9.69 10.12
CA TYR A 214 17.17 10.11 9.55
C TYR A 214 17.32 9.55 8.12
N PRO A 215 17.78 10.37 7.16
CA PRO A 215 17.93 11.81 7.26
C PRO A 215 16.54 12.48 7.41
N CYS A 216 16.51 13.59 8.15
CA CYS A 216 15.28 14.37 8.30
C CYS A 216 15.10 15.39 7.17
N LEU A 217 13.92 16.04 7.12
CA LEU A 217 13.59 17.00 6.06
C LEU A 217 14.58 18.17 5.93
N LEU A 218 15.17 18.59 7.04
CA LEU A 218 16.13 19.69 7.07
C LEU A 218 17.50 19.31 6.54
N TYR A 219 17.93 18.05 6.68
CA TYR A 219 19.24 17.60 6.19
C TYR A 219 19.32 17.40 4.68
N THR A 220 18.19 17.31 4.00
CA THR A 220 18.16 17.11 2.54
C THR A 220 18.05 18.42 1.76
N SER A 221 17.86 19.56 2.44
CA SER A 221 17.57 20.84 1.77
C SER A 221 18.79 21.77 1.60
N ASP A 222 19.91 21.51 2.26
CA ASP A 222 21.08 22.39 2.16
C ASP A 222 22.41 21.63 2.06
N ALA A 223 22.80 21.32 0.81
CA ALA A 223 24.12 20.78 0.53
C ALA A 223 25.26 21.78 0.81
N ALA A 224 24.95 23.04 1.14
CA ALA A 224 25.93 24.07 1.47
C ALA A 224 26.40 24.01 2.93
N ASP A 225 25.63 23.35 3.84
CA ASP A 225 26.00 23.21 5.25
C ASP A 225 26.95 22.03 5.53
N GLU A 226 27.20 21.14 4.56
CA GLU A 226 28.13 20.01 4.76
C GLU A 226 29.61 20.43 4.80
N ASP A 227 29.95 21.62 4.30
CA ASP A 227 31.34 22.13 4.31
C ASP A 227 31.76 22.77 5.65
N LEU A 228 30.91 22.79 6.67
CA LEU A 228 31.18 23.42 7.96
C LEU A 228 31.27 22.44 9.14
N ARG A 229 31.45 21.14 8.88
CA ARG A 229 31.67 20.15 9.97
C ARG A 229 32.95 19.38 9.80
#